data_e95f2f8d93fd34a75cf702575c7a6d90
#
_entry.id   e95f2f8d93fd34a75cf702575c7a6d90
#
_cell.length_a   1.000
_cell.length_b   1.000
_cell.length_c   1.000
_cell.angle_alpha   90.00
_cell.angle_beta   90.00
_cell.angle_gamma   90.00
#
_symmetry.space_group_name_H-M   'P 1'
#
loop_
_entity.id
_entity.type
_entity.pdbx_description
1 polymer ?
#
loop_
_entity_poly.entity_id
_entity_poly.type
_entity_poly.pdbx_seq_one_letter_code
_entity_poly.pdbx_strand_id
1 'polypeptide(L)'
;MDLFEKCKKYTAAKEVMAAGFYPYFRVVESEQNPEVMVQGKKMIMLGSNNYLGLTSHPKVKEAAIQAVKKYGSGCAGSRFLNGTLDIHVKLEEKLAKFFRKDNALTFSTGYQTNLGIISSIAAKDDVVVIDKLDHASIIDACRLSYADVKKFKHNDMGSLEFVLKGCGDKGKLVVVDGVYSMEGDIAPLPDIVKLCKKYGARLMVDDAHGVGVLGKTGRGTAEHFGLEKDVDIIMGTYSKSMASIGGFVVASEDVIHYMKHTSRPLIFSASPPPASVASVIAALDVIDQEPERRERLWHNTNKMMTAFKQMGYDTGVSATPIIPLLMGEMERAFMMWKMLSDEGVFVNPVVPPATQPGRCLIRTSYMATHTDEMLDRVLVIMERAGKKLGVIH
;
A
#
# COMPACT_ATOMS: atom_id res chain seq x y z
N MET A 1 39.63 -5.54 4.48
CA MET A 1 38.80 -4.89 3.43
C MET A 1 37.93 -3.85 4.11
N ASP A 2 37.95 -2.60 3.67
CA ASP A 2 37.10 -1.53 4.27
C ASP A 2 35.61 -1.81 3.95
N LEU A 3 34.79 -1.88 4.99
CA LEU A 3 33.33 -2.11 4.88
C LEU A 3 32.64 -1.05 3.98
N PHE A 4 33.12 0.18 3.98
CA PHE A 4 32.55 1.31 3.25
C PHE A 4 33.04 1.43 1.80
N GLU A 5 33.95 0.58 1.34
CA GLU A 5 34.44 0.59 -0.02
C GLU A 5 33.32 0.43 -1.05
N LYS A 6 32.33 -0.45 -0.76
CA LYS A 6 31.13 -0.61 -1.59
C LYS A 6 30.29 0.68 -1.71
N CYS A 7 30.28 1.52 -0.66
CA CYS A 7 29.54 2.78 -0.67
C CYS A 7 30.24 3.82 -1.56
N LYS A 8 31.58 3.84 -1.54
CA LYS A 8 32.40 4.74 -2.40
C LYS A 8 32.26 4.36 -3.89
N LYS A 9 32.16 3.05 -4.17
CA LYS A 9 32.01 2.51 -5.55
C LYS A 9 30.59 2.64 -6.10
N TYR A 10 29.58 3.00 -5.29
CA TYR A 10 28.21 3.14 -5.75
C TYR A 10 28.01 4.49 -6.45
N THR A 11 28.14 4.52 -7.79
CA THR A 11 28.05 5.73 -8.62
C THR A 11 26.77 5.83 -9.44
N ALA A 12 26.04 4.73 -9.64
CA ALA A 12 24.90 4.66 -10.55
C ALA A 12 23.85 5.78 -10.34
N ALA A 13 23.49 6.09 -9.10
CA ALA A 13 22.56 7.18 -8.82
C ALA A 13 23.13 8.56 -9.18
N LYS A 14 24.46 8.78 -8.98
CA LYS A 14 25.13 10.03 -9.33
C LYS A 14 25.19 10.25 -10.85
N GLU A 15 25.40 9.18 -11.60
CA GLU A 15 25.41 9.20 -13.07
C GLU A 15 24.03 9.56 -13.63
N VAL A 16 22.97 8.95 -13.10
CA VAL A 16 21.59 9.28 -13.47
C VAL A 16 21.21 10.71 -13.10
N MET A 17 21.69 11.21 -11.92
CA MET A 17 21.51 12.61 -11.50
C MET A 17 22.22 13.58 -12.48
N ALA A 18 23.47 13.29 -12.84
CA ALA A 18 24.24 14.11 -13.77
C ALA A 18 23.60 14.18 -15.16
N ALA A 19 22.97 13.08 -15.60
CA ALA A 19 22.23 13.01 -16.85
C ALA A 19 20.83 13.68 -16.81
N GLY A 20 20.38 14.18 -15.64
CA GLY A 20 19.07 14.83 -15.49
C GLY A 20 17.86 13.90 -15.47
N PHE A 21 18.07 12.59 -15.27
CA PHE A 21 17.02 11.56 -15.26
C PHE A 21 16.75 10.96 -13.88
N TYR A 22 16.93 11.75 -12.80
CA TYR A 22 16.73 11.28 -11.43
C TYR A 22 15.32 11.61 -10.90
N PRO A 23 14.38 10.65 -10.87
CA PRO A 23 12.98 10.89 -10.49
C PRO A 23 12.71 10.82 -8.97
N TYR A 24 13.72 10.42 -8.17
CA TYR A 24 13.56 10.07 -6.78
C TYR A 24 13.84 11.24 -5.84
N PHE A 25 13.35 11.16 -4.60
CA PHE A 25 13.55 12.15 -3.53
C PHE A 25 13.22 13.61 -3.92
N ARG A 26 12.20 13.78 -4.78
CA ARG A 26 11.74 15.11 -5.20
C ARG A 26 11.05 15.81 -4.03
N VAL A 27 11.43 17.04 -3.76
CA VAL A 27 10.87 17.84 -2.67
C VAL A 27 9.50 18.37 -3.07
N VAL A 28 8.48 18.06 -2.28
CA VAL A 28 7.12 18.63 -2.39
C VAL A 28 6.99 19.75 -1.36
N GLU A 29 6.60 20.95 -1.81
CA GLU A 29 6.59 22.19 -1.05
C GLU A 29 5.17 22.66 -0.67
N SER A 30 4.17 21.80 -0.86
CA SER A 30 2.76 22.06 -0.59
C SER A 30 2.09 20.91 0.15
N GLU A 31 0.82 21.06 0.48
CA GLU A 31 -0.04 19.94 0.88
C GLU A 31 -0.10 18.87 -0.23
N GLN A 32 -0.36 17.61 0.16
CA GLN A 32 -0.52 16.48 -0.76
C GLN A 32 -1.91 16.48 -1.42
N ASN A 33 -2.16 17.52 -2.20
CA ASN A 33 -3.38 17.71 -2.98
C ASN A 33 -3.24 17.11 -4.40
N PRO A 34 -4.31 17.08 -5.21
CA PRO A 34 -4.23 16.66 -6.61
C PRO A 34 -3.29 17.55 -7.45
N GLU A 35 -3.08 18.80 -7.04
CA GLU A 35 -2.00 19.67 -7.53
C GLU A 35 -1.03 19.97 -6.39
N VAL A 36 0.26 19.84 -6.66
CA VAL A 36 1.34 20.08 -5.71
C VAL A 36 2.41 21.02 -6.26
N MET A 37 3.14 21.68 -5.37
CA MET A 37 4.36 22.41 -5.74
C MET A 37 5.56 21.49 -5.57
N VAL A 38 6.35 21.33 -6.62
CA VAL A 38 7.56 20.51 -6.62
C VAL A 38 8.70 21.34 -7.21
N GLN A 39 9.67 21.71 -6.40
CA GLN A 39 10.81 22.51 -6.83
C GLN A 39 10.37 23.80 -7.56
N GLY A 40 9.40 24.53 -6.97
CA GLY A 40 8.83 25.75 -7.52
C GLY A 40 7.91 25.59 -8.71
N LYS A 41 7.60 24.34 -9.12
CA LYS A 41 6.72 24.06 -10.27
C LYS A 41 5.42 23.41 -9.82
N LYS A 42 4.27 23.91 -10.32
CA LYS A 42 2.96 23.31 -10.09
C LYS A 42 2.78 22.05 -10.93
N MET A 43 2.41 20.94 -10.30
CA MET A 43 2.29 19.63 -10.95
C MET A 43 0.98 18.93 -10.55
N ILE A 44 0.34 18.24 -11.51
CA ILE A 44 -0.77 17.32 -11.22
C ILE A 44 -0.17 16.02 -10.68
N MET A 45 -0.61 15.60 -9.49
CA MET A 45 -0.03 14.50 -8.73
C MET A 45 -0.68 13.16 -9.10
N LEU A 46 -0.07 12.39 -9.96
CA LEU A 46 -0.47 11.00 -10.28
C LEU A 46 0.44 9.94 -9.65
N GLY A 47 1.32 10.33 -8.74
CA GLY A 47 2.25 9.43 -8.07
C GLY A 47 1.92 9.13 -6.61
N SER A 48 0.81 9.67 -6.08
CA SER A 48 0.44 9.56 -4.67
C SER A 48 -0.54 8.40 -4.42
N ASN A 49 -0.44 7.79 -3.22
CA ASN A 49 -1.41 6.82 -2.73
C ASN A 49 -2.52 7.45 -1.87
N ASN A 50 -2.71 8.76 -1.94
CA ASN A 50 -3.76 9.49 -1.22
C ASN A 50 -5.13 9.33 -1.91
N TYR A 51 -5.59 8.08 -2.07
CA TYR A 51 -6.73 7.71 -2.92
C TYR A 51 -8.00 8.52 -2.66
N LEU A 52 -8.33 8.77 -1.40
CA LEU A 52 -9.54 9.52 -1.03
C LEU A 52 -9.30 11.02 -0.85
N GLY A 53 -8.05 11.49 -1.00
CA GLY A 53 -7.69 12.89 -0.84
C GLY A 53 -7.83 13.42 0.59
N LEU A 54 -7.58 12.55 1.60
CA LEU A 54 -7.85 12.89 2.99
C LEU A 54 -6.68 13.58 3.72
N THR A 55 -5.47 13.58 3.16
CA THR A 55 -4.29 14.18 3.83
C THR A 55 -4.45 15.67 4.12
N SER A 56 -5.22 16.38 3.30
CA SER A 56 -5.54 17.81 3.47
C SER A 56 -6.99 18.08 3.89
N HIS A 57 -7.75 17.02 4.25
CA HIS A 57 -9.16 17.14 4.63
C HIS A 57 -9.31 17.94 5.93
N PRO A 58 -10.21 18.96 6.01
CA PRO A 58 -10.33 19.83 7.18
C PRO A 58 -10.58 19.08 8.49
N LYS A 59 -11.48 18.08 8.48
CA LYS A 59 -11.78 17.25 9.68
C LYS A 59 -10.54 16.48 10.16
N VAL A 60 -9.72 15.96 9.23
CA VAL A 60 -8.52 15.20 9.55
C VAL A 60 -7.43 16.11 10.13
N LYS A 61 -7.22 17.27 9.52
CA LYS A 61 -6.27 18.29 10.01
C LYS A 61 -6.66 18.79 11.40
N GLU A 62 -7.94 19.12 11.59
CA GLU A 62 -8.42 19.62 12.90
C GLU A 62 -8.29 18.56 14.00
N ALA A 63 -8.60 17.31 13.72
CA ALA A 63 -8.40 16.21 14.67
C ALA A 63 -6.93 16.09 15.11
N ALA A 64 -5.99 16.21 14.19
CA ALA A 64 -4.55 16.21 14.50
C ALA A 64 -4.17 17.39 15.41
N ILE A 65 -4.64 18.61 15.11
CA ILE A 65 -4.39 19.82 15.90
C ILE A 65 -4.90 19.66 17.33
N GLN A 66 -6.13 19.19 17.51
CA GLN A 66 -6.71 18.99 18.83
C GLN A 66 -5.99 17.91 19.62
N ALA A 67 -5.53 16.83 18.96
CA ALA A 67 -4.74 15.81 19.61
C ALA A 67 -3.40 16.35 20.13
N VAL A 68 -2.70 17.18 19.35
CA VAL A 68 -1.46 17.84 19.80
C VAL A 68 -1.73 18.73 21.00
N LYS A 69 -2.81 19.51 21.01
CA LYS A 69 -3.18 20.37 22.15
C LYS A 69 -3.45 19.56 23.42
N LYS A 70 -4.08 18.39 23.31
CA LYS A 70 -4.46 17.55 24.46
C LYS A 70 -3.31 16.69 24.98
N TYR A 71 -2.55 16.07 24.09
CA TYR A 71 -1.60 15.00 24.44
C TYR A 71 -0.13 15.38 24.22
N GLY A 72 0.15 16.52 23.58
CA GLY A 72 1.50 16.85 23.12
C GLY A 72 1.89 16.17 21.82
N SER A 73 3.18 16.20 21.48
CA SER A 73 3.71 15.76 20.18
C SER A 73 3.99 14.26 20.09
N GLY A 74 4.10 13.54 21.20
CA GLY A 74 4.48 12.13 21.21
C GLY A 74 4.18 11.44 22.53
N CYS A 75 4.48 10.13 22.61
CA CYS A 75 4.15 9.28 23.74
C CYS A 75 5.36 8.96 24.64
N ALA A 76 6.58 9.24 24.20
CA ALA A 76 7.84 8.98 24.88
C ALA A 76 8.01 7.53 25.40
N GLY A 77 7.41 6.56 24.72
CA GLY A 77 7.49 5.13 25.06
C GLY A 77 6.74 4.23 24.11
N SER A 78 6.87 2.93 24.33
CA SER A 78 6.17 1.92 23.53
C SER A 78 4.73 1.70 24.03
N ARG A 79 3.89 1.10 23.17
CA ARG A 79 2.53 0.67 23.54
C ARG A 79 2.51 -0.27 24.75
N PHE A 80 3.53 -1.07 24.90
CA PHE A 80 3.65 -2.06 25.97
C PHE A 80 3.91 -1.45 27.35
N LEU A 81 4.59 -0.30 27.41
CA LEU A 81 4.95 0.38 28.66
C LEU A 81 4.04 1.57 28.95
N ASN A 82 4.56 2.77 28.70
CA ASN A 82 3.88 4.02 29.05
C ASN A 82 3.21 4.73 27.86
N GLY A 83 3.39 4.23 26.65
CA GLY A 83 2.96 4.91 25.42
C GLY A 83 1.54 4.55 24.96
N THR A 84 0.72 3.84 25.75
CA THR A 84 -0.69 3.60 25.43
C THR A 84 -1.57 4.71 25.99
N LEU A 85 -2.07 5.57 25.10
CA LEU A 85 -3.05 6.60 25.42
C LEU A 85 -4.49 6.08 25.16
N ASP A 86 -5.49 6.73 25.78
CA ASP A 86 -6.91 6.45 25.54
C ASP A 86 -7.31 6.50 24.07
N ILE A 87 -6.69 7.40 23.29
CA ILE A 87 -6.93 7.55 21.85
C ILE A 87 -6.46 6.34 21.03
N HIS A 88 -5.41 5.62 21.46
CA HIS A 88 -4.98 4.39 20.82
C HIS A 88 -6.04 3.29 20.96
N VAL A 89 -6.56 3.13 22.19
CA VAL A 89 -7.61 2.15 22.49
C VAL A 89 -8.86 2.47 21.66
N LYS A 90 -9.29 3.73 21.66
CA LYS A 90 -10.43 4.21 20.87
C LYS A 90 -10.24 3.91 19.36
N LEU A 91 -9.03 4.08 18.82
CA LEU A 91 -8.74 3.75 17.42
C LEU A 91 -8.88 2.24 17.17
N GLU A 92 -8.32 1.40 18.06
CA GLU A 92 -8.37 -0.06 17.94
C GLU A 92 -9.82 -0.58 18.00
N GLU A 93 -10.64 -0.09 18.92
CA GLU A 93 -12.09 -0.39 18.99
C GLU A 93 -12.81 0.01 17.70
N LYS A 94 -12.49 1.20 17.17
CA LYS A 94 -13.10 1.70 15.94
C LYS A 94 -12.70 0.87 14.71
N LEU A 95 -11.44 0.44 14.63
CA LEU A 95 -10.94 -0.46 13.56
C LEU A 95 -11.62 -1.83 13.64
N ALA A 96 -11.67 -2.45 14.82
CA ALA A 96 -12.33 -3.72 15.02
C ALA A 96 -13.80 -3.67 14.55
N LYS A 97 -14.52 -2.62 14.95
CA LYS A 97 -15.90 -2.38 14.52
C LYS A 97 -16.01 -2.17 13.00
N PHE A 98 -15.14 -1.33 12.43
CA PHE A 98 -15.15 -1.04 10.99
C PHE A 98 -14.94 -2.30 10.15
N PHE A 99 -13.96 -3.14 10.52
CA PHE A 99 -13.66 -4.38 9.80
C PHE A 99 -14.49 -5.60 10.24
N ARG A 100 -15.40 -5.44 11.21
CA ARG A 100 -16.24 -6.52 11.76
C ARG A 100 -15.41 -7.71 12.26
N LYS A 101 -14.31 -7.40 12.94
CA LYS A 101 -13.45 -8.36 13.62
C LYS A 101 -13.54 -8.14 15.14
N ASP A 102 -13.07 -9.12 15.91
CA ASP A 102 -13.21 -9.09 17.38
C ASP A 102 -12.33 -7.99 17.98
N ASN A 103 -11.11 -7.82 17.46
CA ASN A 103 -10.16 -6.87 18.02
C ASN A 103 -9.18 -6.32 16.96
N ALA A 104 -8.45 -5.28 17.33
CA ALA A 104 -7.44 -4.62 16.51
C ALA A 104 -6.17 -4.29 17.32
N LEU A 105 -5.05 -4.11 16.61
CA LEU A 105 -3.80 -3.65 17.18
C LEU A 105 -3.11 -2.66 16.23
N THR A 106 -2.64 -1.54 16.78
CA THR A 106 -2.03 -0.44 16.03
C THR A 106 -0.52 -0.43 16.16
N PHE A 107 0.18 -0.27 15.03
CA PHE A 107 1.63 -0.16 14.90
C PHE A 107 2.06 1.21 14.37
N SER A 108 3.34 1.57 14.56
CA SER A 108 3.86 2.88 14.17
C SER A 108 4.05 3.04 12.66
N THR A 109 4.16 1.95 11.89
CA THR A 109 4.16 1.97 10.42
C THR A 109 3.51 0.71 9.86
N GLY A 110 3.01 0.76 8.63
CA GLY A 110 2.51 -0.43 7.93
C GLY A 110 3.61 -1.49 7.72
N TYR A 111 4.85 -1.05 7.48
CA TYR A 111 6.00 -1.96 7.38
C TYR A 111 6.20 -2.77 8.67
N GLN A 112 6.20 -2.09 9.83
CA GLN A 112 6.31 -2.74 11.14
C GLN A 112 5.11 -3.64 11.44
N THR A 113 3.94 -3.34 10.89
CA THR A 113 2.75 -4.18 11.10
C THR A 113 2.98 -5.58 10.52
N ASN A 114 3.44 -5.68 9.27
CA ASN A 114 3.79 -6.98 8.67
C ASN A 114 4.90 -7.70 9.44
N LEU A 115 5.97 -6.97 9.82
CA LEU A 115 7.02 -7.54 10.67
C LEU A 115 6.45 -8.09 11.97
N GLY A 116 5.55 -7.33 12.61
CA GLY A 116 4.95 -7.68 13.89
C GLY A 116 4.01 -8.86 13.82
N ILE A 117 3.21 -8.97 12.76
CA ILE A 117 2.27 -10.08 12.56
C ILE A 117 3.03 -11.37 12.29
N ILE A 118 3.79 -11.43 11.21
CA ILE A 118 4.37 -12.67 10.69
C ILE A 118 5.43 -13.20 11.65
N SER A 119 6.32 -12.34 12.18
CA SER A 119 7.38 -12.80 13.09
C SER A 119 6.88 -13.21 14.48
N SER A 120 5.66 -12.83 14.87
CA SER A 120 5.08 -13.30 16.14
C SER A 120 4.20 -14.53 15.99
N ILE A 121 3.47 -14.67 14.87
CA ILE A 121 2.50 -15.76 14.66
C ILE A 121 3.19 -17.02 14.14
N ALA A 122 4.13 -16.87 13.19
CA ALA A 122 4.76 -18.01 12.53
C ALA A 122 6.08 -18.40 13.23
N ALA A 123 6.15 -19.62 13.76
CA ALA A 123 7.26 -20.18 14.51
C ALA A 123 8.02 -21.25 13.69
N LYS A 124 9.04 -21.88 14.30
CA LYS A 124 9.96 -22.83 13.64
C LYS A 124 9.25 -24.03 12.99
N ASP A 125 8.15 -24.48 13.57
CA ASP A 125 7.41 -25.66 13.08
C ASP A 125 6.29 -25.32 12.10
N ASP A 126 6.14 -24.04 11.75
CA ASP A 126 5.14 -23.53 10.84
C ASP A 126 5.71 -23.26 9.43
N VAL A 127 4.81 -23.04 8.49
CA VAL A 127 5.13 -22.63 7.11
C VAL A 127 4.38 -21.34 6.77
N VAL A 128 5.11 -20.36 6.28
CA VAL A 128 4.53 -19.16 5.67
C VAL A 128 4.57 -19.30 4.15
N VAL A 129 3.42 -19.25 3.51
CA VAL A 129 3.26 -19.36 2.06
C VAL A 129 2.89 -17.99 1.49
N ILE A 130 3.77 -17.42 0.68
CA ILE A 130 3.63 -16.05 0.16
C ILE A 130 3.55 -16.01 -1.35
N ASP A 131 2.85 -15.01 -1.89
CA ASP A 131 2.90 -14.70 -3.32
C ASP A 131 4.28 -14.17 -3.70
N LYS A 132 4.73 -14.46 -4.92
CA LYS A 132 6.05 -14.01 -5.41
C LYS A 132 6.17 -12.48 -5.48
N LEU A 133 5.05 -11.77 -5.66
CA LEU A 133 4.98 -10.31 -5.79
C LEU A 133 4.51 -9.59 -4.51
N ASP A 134 4.35 -10.30 -3.40
CA ASP A 134 4.02 -9.70 -2.11
C ASP A 134 5.01 -8.60 -1.73
N HIS A 135 4.50 -7.61 -0.99
CA HIS A 135 5.26 -6.43 -0.58
C HIS A 135 6.54 -6.79 0.19
N ALA A 136 7.59 -5.97 0.01
CA ALA A 136 8.90 -6.19 0.64
C ALA A 136 8.82 -6.38 2.17
N SER A 137 7.89 -5.73 2.86
CA SER A 137 7.69 -5.89 4.30
C SER A 137 7.24 -7.32 4.69
N ILE A 138 6.47 -8.00 3.85
CA ILE A 138 6.07 -9.41 4.04
C ILE A 138 7.30 -10.31 3.90
N ILE A 139 8.11 -10.07 2.86
CA ILE A 139 9.36 -10.82 2.63
C ILE A 139 10.32 -10.66 3.81
N ASP A 140 10.49 -9.43 4.31
CA ASP A 140 11.38 -9.17 5.44
C ASP A 140 10.82 -9.70 6.75
N ALA A 141 9.50 -9.67 6.93
CA ALA A 141 8.83 -10.30 8.06
C ALA A 141 9.06 -11.83 8.09
N CYS A 142 8.99 -12.48 6.92
CA CYS A 142 9.33 -13.89 6.78
C CYS A 142 10.78 -14.19 7.16
N ARG A 143 11.73 -13.30 6.83
CA ARG A 143 13.14 -13.44 7.23
C ARG A 143 13.36 -13.31 8.75
N LEU A 144 12.50 -12.56 9.43
CA LEU A 144 12.53 -12.37 10.89
C LEU A 144 11.78 -13.48 11.64
N SER A 145 10.89 -14.20 10.97
CA SER A 145 10.25 -15.40 11.53
C SER A 145 11.24 -16.57 11.48
N TYR A 146 11.00 -17.57 12.30
CA TYR A 146 11.73 -18.83 12.25
C TYR A 146 11.03 -19.90 11.41
N ALA A 147 9.92 -19.54 10.76
CA ALA A 147 9.12 -20.46 9.96
C ALA A 147 9.80 -20.82 8.63
N ASP A 148 9.43 -21.97 8.08
CA ASP A 148 9.76 -22.32 6.70
C ASP A 148 8.98 -21.42 5.75
N VAL A 149 9.66 -20.82 4.75
CA VAL A 149 9.04 -19.86 3.82
C VAL A 149 8.96 -20.47 2.43
N LYS A 150 7.74 -20.56 1.91
CA LYS A 150 7.50 -21.04 0.55
C LYS A 150 6.82 -19.99 -0.30
N LYS A 151 7.21 -19.92 -1.57
CA LYS A 151 6.64 -18.96 -2.52
C LYS A 151 5.84 -19.69 -3.59
N PHE A 152 4.70 -19.14 -3.95
CA PHE A 152 3.96 -19.54 -5.13
C PHE A 152 4.04 -18.47 -6.23
N LYS A 153 3.77 -18.85 -7.47
CA LYS A 153 3.76 -17.93 -8.61
C LYS A 153 2.58 -16.98 -8.47
N HIS A 154 2.82 -15.72 -8.82
CA HIS A 154 1.85 -14.65 -8.69
C HIS A 154 0.48 -15.02 -9.25
N ASN A 155 -0.54 -14.93 -8.40
CA ASN A 155 -1.95 -15.23 -8.68
C ASN A 155 -2.21 -16.61 -9.35
N ASP A 156 -1.26 -17.55 -9.26
CA ASP A 156 -1.35 -18.90 -9.83
C ASP A 156 -1.86 -19.89 -8.76
N MET A 157 -3.13 -20.23 -8.85
CA MET A 157 -3.80 -21.13 -7.89
C MET A 157 -3.29 -22.58 -7.98
N GLY A 158 -2.85 -23.03 -9.17
CA GLY A 158 -2.21 -24.33 -9.31
C GLY A 158 -0.86 -24.38 -8.58
N SER A 159 -0.08 -23.30 -8.67
CA SER A 159 1.16 -23.14 -7.91
C SER A 159 0.90 -23.08 -6.40
N LEU A 160 -0.12 -22.33 -5.96
CA LEU A 160 -0.50 -22.26 -4.55
C LEU A 160 -0.90 -23.64 -4.01
N GLU A 161 -1.75 -24.36 -4.73
CA GLU A 161 -2.18 -25.70 -4.35
C GLU A 161 -1.01 -26.68 -4.23
N PHE A 162 -0.10 -26.66 -5.23
CA PHE A 162 1.10 -27.49 -5.20
C PHE A 162 1.97 -27.22 -3.94
N VAL A 163 2.16 -25.94 -3.60
CA VAL A 163 2.92 -25.54 -2.42
C VAL A 163 2.24 -26.00 -1.13
N LEU A 164 0.92 -25.75 -0.99
CA LEU A 164 0.15 -26.12 0.20
C LEU A 164 0.14 -27.64 0.43
N LYS A 165 0.00 -28.43 -0.63
CA LYS A 165 0.09 -29.90 -0.58
C LYS A 165 1.45 -30.36 -0.04
N GLY A 166 2.53 -29.66 -0.40
CA GLY A 166 3.89 -29.97 0.06
C GLY A 166 4.20 -29.52 1.49
N CYS A 167 3.27 -28.85 2.20
CA CYS A 167 3.49 -28.43 3.60
C CYS A 167 3.15 -29.49 4.65
N GLY A 168 2.48 -30.57 4.28
CA GLY A 168 2.07 -31.65 5.23
C GLY A 168 1.17 -31.11 6.34
N ASP A 169 1.37 -31.63 7.57
CA ASP A 169 0.55 -31.32 8.75
C ASP A 169 1.03 -30.10 9.55
N LYS A 170 2.05 -29.37 9.07
CA LYS A 170 2.55 -28.16 9.72
C LYS A 170 1.47 -27.09 9.82
N GLY A 171 1.57 -26.17 10.80
CA GLY A 171 0.83 -24.92 10.82
C GLY A 171 1.14 -24.13 9.54
N LYS A 172 0.11 -23.54 8.90
CA LYS A 172 0.25 -22.85 7.61
C LYS A 172 -0.39 -21.48 7.67
N LEU A 173 0.39 -20.46 7.30
CA LEU A 173 -0.08 -19.12 7.08
C LEU A 173 0.11 -18.75 5.60
N VAL A 174 -0.99 -18.57 4.87
CA VAL A 174 -0.96 -17.98 3.52
C VAL A 174 -1.04 -16.47 3.69
N VAL A 175 -0.13 -15.75 3.05
CA VAL A 175 -0.11 -14.27 3.05
C VAL A 175 -0.16 -13.80 1.61
N VAL A 176 -1.01 -12.81 1.32
CA VAL A 176 -1.12 -12.18 0.00
C VAL A 176 -1.41 -10.69 0.15
N ASP A 177 -0.91 -9.87 -0.76
CA ASP A 177 -1.41 -8.51 -0.95
C ASP A 177 -2.84 -8.58 -1.50
N GLY A 178 -3.79 -7.86 -0.91
CA GLY A 178 -5.16 -7.77 -1.43
C GLY A 178 -5.19 -7.07 -2.79
N VAL A 179 -4.39 -6.02 -2.92
CA VAL A 179 -4.12 -5.28 -4.16
C VAL A 179 -2.62 -5.11 -4.30
N TYR A 180 -2.05 -5.58 -5.39
CA TYR A 180 -0.61 -5.49 -5.67
C TYR A 180 -0.22 -4.10 -6.14
N SER A 181 0.76 -3.50 -5.46
CA SER A 181 1.06 -2.07 -5.54
C SER A 181 1.62 -1.58 -6.87
N MET A 182 2.22 -2.47 -7.68
CA MET A 182 2.86 -2.12 -8.95
C MET A 182 1.96 -2.45 -10.14
N GLU A 183 1.33 -3.62 -10.13
CA GLU A 183 0.50 -4.10 -11.24
C GLU A 183 -0.97 -3.62 -11.11
N GLY A 184 -1.42 -3.25 -9.90
CA GLY A 184 -2.78 -2.78 -9.66
C GLY A 184 -3.86 -3.86 -9.77
N ASP A 185 -3.47 -5.11 -9.79
CA ASP A 185 -4.38 -6.26 -9.80
C ASP A 185 -4.80 -6.68 -8.39
N ILE A 186 -5.82 -7.49 -8.33
CA ILE A 186 -6.47 -7.95 -7.08
C ILE A 186 -6.18 -9.43 -6.91
N ALA A 187 -5.82 -9.85 -5.69
CA ALA A 187 -5.68 -11.25 -5.35
C ALA A 187 -7.00 -12.03 -5.59
N PRO A 188 -6.98 -13.22 -6.19
CA PRO A 188 -8.18 -14.04 -6.42
C PRO A 188 -8.64 -14.71 -5.11
N LEU A 189 -9.04 -13.89 -4.11
CA LEU A 189 -9.39 -14.35 -2.76
C LEU A 189 -10.40 -15.50 -2.73
N PRO A 190 -11.45 -15.56 -3.61
CA PRO A 190 -12.39 -16.69 -3.59
C PRO A 190 -11.71 -18.04 -3.76
N ASP A 191 -10.71 -18.14 -4.63
CA ASP A 191 -10.00 -19.39 -4.88
C ASP A 191 -8.90 -19.65 -3.83
N ILE A 192 -8.23 -18.59 -3.36
CA ILE A 192 -7.28 -18.67 -2.24
C ILE A 192 -7.97 -19.20 -0.98
N VAL A 193 -9.13 -18.67 -0.63
CA VAL A 193 -9.93 -19.14 0.53
C VAL A 193 -10.31 -20.62 0.40
N LYS A 194 -10.73 -21.08 -0.80
CA LYS A 194 -11.03 -22.50 -1.04
C LYS A 194 -9.82 -23.39 -0.77
N LEU A 195 -8.64 -22.97 -1.26
CA LEU A 195 -7.40 -23.71 -1.05
C LEU A 195 -6.97 -23.69 0.42
N CYS A 196 -7.05 -22.53 1.10
CA CYS A 196 -6.76 -22.42 2.52
C CYS A 196 -7.65 -23.39 3.34
N LYS A 197 -8.95 -23.41 3.10
CA LYS A 197 -9.89 -24.35 3.76
C LYS A 197 -9.54 -25.80 3.47
N LYS A 198 -9.24 -26.14 2.20
CA LYS A 198 -8.90 -27.50 1.78
C LYS A 198 -7.66 -28.04 2.47
N TYR A 199 -6.65 -27.21 2.69
CA TYR A 199 -5.35 -27.60 3.27
C TYR A 199 -5.15 -27.19 4.74
N GLY A 200 -6.19 -26.67 5.40
CA GLY A 200 -6.12 -26.26 6.81
C GLY A 200 -5.15 -25.11 7.05
N ALA A 201 -5.04 -24.19 6.11
CA ALA A 201 -4.20 -23.00 6.22
C ALA A 201 -5.01 -21.78 6.74
N ARG A 202 -4.36 -20.92 7.52
CA ARG A 202 -4.86 -19.59 7.87
C ARG A 202 -4.52 -18.58 6.78
N LEU A 203 -5.37 -17.57 6.61
CA LEU A 203 -5.22 -16.55 5.56
C LEU A 203 -5.02 -15.16 6.17
N MET A 204 -3.91 -14.53 5.81
CA MET A 204 -3.63 -13.12 6.04
C MET A 204 -3.71 -12.36 4.71
N VAL A 205 -4.42 -11.23 4.73
CA VAL A 205 -4.47 -10.29 3.60
C VAL A 205 -3.82 -8.96 4.02
N ASP A 206 -2.77 -8.56 3.33
CA ASP A 206 -2.26 -7.19 3.37
C ASP A 206 -3.14 -6.33 2.45
N ASP A 207 -4.05 -5.60 3.03
CA ASP A 207 -5.04 -4.80 2.32
C ASP A 207 -4.68 -3.30 2.29
N ALA A 208 -3.38 -3.01 2.34
CA ALA A 208 -2.87 -1.64 2.38
C ALA A 208 -3.34 -0.77 1.20
N HIS A 209 -3.59 -1.34 0.03
CA HIS A 209 -4.10 -0.65 -1.15
C HIS A 209 -5.61 -0.85 -1.36
N GLY A 210 -6.25 -1.82 -0.70
CA GLY A 210 -7.68 -2.07 -0.82
C GLY A 210 -8.53 -1.26 0.14
N VAL A 211 -8.03 -0.97 1.35
CA VAL A 211 -8.76 -0.20 2.37
C VAL A 211 -9.08 1.22 1.88
N GLY A 212 -10.36 1.60 2.00
CA GLY A 212 -10.90 2.86 1.48
C GLY A 212 -11.18 2.86 -0.02
N VAL A 213 -10.73 1.84 -0.76
CA VAL A 213 -10.79 1.73 -2.23
C VAL A 213 -11.79 0.67 -2.67
N LEU A 214 -11.64 -0.55 -2.17
CA LEU A 214 -12.46 -1.71 -2.52
C LEU A 214 -13.58 -1.95 -1.49
N GLY A 215 -14.61 -2.66 -1.95
CA GLY A 215 -15.80 -2.96 -1.16
C GLY A 215 -16.81 -1.81 -1.12
N LYS A 216 -18.06 -2.15 -0.84
CA LYS A 216 -19.18 -1.19 -0.83
C LYS A 216 -18.98 -0.08 0.22
N THR A 217 -18.36 -0.41 1.35
CA THR A 217 -18.14 0.53 2.44
C THR A 217 -16.66 0.90 2.63
N GLY A 218 -15.77 0.37 1.77
CA GLY A 218 -14.33 0.66 1.81
C GLY A 218 -13.54 -0.19 2.80
N ARG A 219 -14.05 -1.37 3.17
CA ARG A 219 -13.33 -2.31 4.04
C ARG A 219 -12.31 -3.16 3.31
N GLY A 220 -12.10 -2.92 2.02
CA GLY A 220 -11.04 -3.54 1.25
C GLY A 220 -11.44 -4.82 0.53
N THR A 221 -10.42 -5.63 0.23
CA THR A 221 -10.52 -6.76 -0.68
C THR A 221 -11.41 -7.88 -0.14
N ALA A 222 -11.39 -8.13 1.17
CA ALA A 222 -12.26 -9.14 1.78
C ALA A 222 -13.75 -8.77 1.61
N GLU A 223 -14.13 -7.51 1.83
CA GLU A 223 -15.48 -7.02 1.60
C GLU A 223 -15.87 -7.07 0.12
N HIS A 224 -14.93 -6.73 -0.77
CA HIS A 224 -15.15 -6.73 -2.22
C HIS A 224 -15.67 -8.09 -2.72
N PHE A 225 -15.19 -9.18 -2.13
CA PHE A 225 -15.61 -10.54 -2.47
C PHE A 225 -16.65 -11.14 -1.50
N GLY A 226 -17.05 -10.43 -0.45
CA GLY A 226 -17.97 -10.95 0.58
C GLY A 226 -17.35 -12.05 1.44
N LEU A 227 -16.03 -12.00 1.67
CA LEU A 227 -15.23 -13.02 2.34
C LEU A 227 -14.65 -12.55 3.70
N GLU A 228 -15.26 -11.53 4.34
CA GLU A 228 -14.73 -10.94 5.59
C GLU A 228 -14.61 -11.98 6.72
N LYS A 229 -15.46 -13.02 6.72
CA LYS A 229 -15.42 -14.11 7.70
C LYS A 229 -14.36 -15.17 7.41
N ASP A 230 -13.92 -15.27 6.15
CA ASP A 230 -13.01 -16.31 5.67
C ASP A 230 -11.53 -15.86 5.69
N VAL A 231 -11.28 -14.58 5.85
CA VAL A 231 -9.94 -14.02 6.04
C VAL A 231 -9.67 -13.95 7.54
N ASP A 232 -8.63 -14.64 8.04
CA ASP A 232 -8.33 -14.72 9.47
C ASP A 232 -7.70 -13.41 9.98
N ILE A 233 -6.76 -12.84 9.22
CA ILE A 233 -6.00 -11.65 9.58
C ILE A 233 -6.08 -10.64 8.43
N ILE A 234 -6.53 -9.43 8.74
CA ILE A 234 -6.44 -8.30 7.78
C ILE A 234 -5.43 -7.31 8.34
N MET A 235 -4.43 -7.01 7.54
CA MET A 235 -3.47 -5.93 7.77
C MET A 235 -3.82 -4.74 6.90
N GLY A 236 -3.59 -3.53 7.41
CA GLY A 236 -3.70 -2.30 6.62
C GLY A 236 -2.69 -1.24 7.07
N THR A 237 -2.54 -0.22 6.25
CA THR A 237 -1.69 0.93 6.56
C THR A 237 -2.50 2.21 6.63
N TYR A 238 -2.04 3.15 7.47
CA TYR A 238 -2.63 4.49 7.52
C TYR A 238 -2.06 5.44 6.47
N SER A 239 -0.96 5.07 5.80
CA SER A 239 -0.19 5.96 4.93
C SER A 239 -0.80 6.18 3.53
N LYS A 240 -2.01 5.69 3.30
CA LYS A 240 -2.72 5.79 2.02
C LYS A 240 -4.10 6.42 2.22
N SER A 241 -5.19 5.68 2.04
CA SER A 241 -6.56 6.20 2.20
C SER A 241 -6.87 6.79 3.58
N MET A 242 -6.17 6.36 4.62
CA MET A 242 -6.36 6.86 5.99
C MET A 242 -5.50 8.09 6.34
N ALA A 243 -4.75 8.64 5.37
CA ALA A 243 -4.11 9.96 5.39
C ALA A 243 -3.16 10.25 6.58
N SER A 244 -2.48 9.23 7.14
CA SER A 244 -1.60 9.39 8.28
C SER A 244 -0.37 8.48 8.17
N ILE A 245 0.33 8.24 9.26
CA ILE A 245 1.39 7.24 9.37
C ILE A 245 1.01 6.20 10.41
N GLY A 246 1.40 4.95 10.15
CA GLY A 246 1.12 3.80 11.00
C GLY A 246 0.53 2.65 10.20
N GLY A 247 0.10 1.64 10.93
CA GLY A 247 -0.62 0.50 10.37
C GLY A 247 -1.40 -0.23 11.46
N PHE A 248 -2.20 -1.17 11.06
CA PHE A 248 -3.05 -1.95 11.96
C PHE A 248 -3.16 -3.39 11.51
N VAL A 249 -3.53 -4.22 12.44
CA VAL A 249 -4.04 -5.57 12.20
C VAL A 249 -5.37 -5.72 12.88
N VAL A 250 -6.30 -6.43 12.24
CA VAL A 250 -7.56 -6.87 12.83
C VAL A 250 -7.70 -8.39 12.68
N ALA A 251 -8.11 -9.06 13.74
CA ALA A 251 -8.26 -10.52 13.80
C ALA A 251 -9.16 -10.92 14.98
N SER A 252 -9.19 -12.24 15.30
CA SER A 252 -9.83 -12.74 16.51
C SER A 252 -9.15 -12.23 17.78
N GLU A 253 -9.88 -12.22 18.90
CA GLU A 253 -9.37 -11.80 20.21
C GLU A 253 -8.08 -12.51 20.59
N ASP A 254 -8.03 -13.84 20.46
CA ASP A 254 -6.85 -14.64 20.84
C ASP A 254 -5.61 -14.28 20.02
N VAL A 255 -5.78 -14.04 18.72
CA VAL A 255 -4.68 -13.66 17.82
C VAL A 255 -4.13 -12.28 18.20
N ILE A 256 -5.01 -11.31 18.43
CA ILE A 256 -4.60 -9.96 18.85
C ILE A 256 -3.96 -9.98 20.24
N HIS A 257 -4.54 -10.73 21.19
CA HIS A 257 -3.98 -10.88 22.53
C HIS A 257 -2.57 -11.47 22.47
N TYR A 258 -2.37 -12.53 21.70
CA TYR A 258 -1.05 -13.15 21.51
C TYR A 258 -0.03 -12.16 20.93
N MET A 259 -0.37 -11.49 19.82
CA MET A 259 0.52 -10.50 19.18
C MET A 259 0.87 -9.36 20.12
N LYS A 260 -0.09 -8.86 20.91
CA LYS A 260 0.10 -7.77 21.86
C LYS A 260 1.22 -8.06 22.88
N HIS A 261 1.44 -9.34 23.19
CA HIS A 261 2.42 -9.77 24.21
C HIS A 261 3.69 -10.40 23.63
N THR A 262 3.73 -10.72 22.34
CA THR A 262 4.87 -11.41 21.70
C THR A 262 5.50 -10.64 20.55
N SER A 263 4.78 -9.67 19.96
CA SER A 263 5.27 -8.93 18.79
C SER A 263 6.39 -7.96 19.18
N ARG A 264 7.62 -8.34 18.89
CA ARG A 264 8.81 -7.50 19.15
C ARG A 264 8.76 -6.13 18.46
N PRO A 265 8.33 -6.01 17.18
CA PRO A 265 8.16 -4.70 16.53
C PRO A 265 7.16 -3.77 17.22
N LEU A 266 6.19 -4.31 17.97
CA LEU A 266 5.27 -3.51 18.78
C LEU A 266 5.90 -3.14 20.14
N ILE A 267 6.45 -4.13 20.84
CA ILE A 267 6.92 -4.01 22.22
C ILE A 267 8.12 -3.06 22.31
N PHE A 268 9.04 -3.14 21.34
CA PHE A 268 10.31 -2.42 21.33
C PHE A 268 10.34 -1.19 20.42
N SER A 269 9.17 -0.72 19.98
CA SER A 269 9.02 0.50 19.19
C SER A 269 8.20 1.56 19.94
N ALA A 270 8.49 2.83 19.67
CA ALA A 270 7.69 3.94 20.17
C ALA A 270 6.26 3.88 19.58
N SER A 271 5.30 4.33 20.39
CA SER A 271 3.89 4.40 20.00
C SER A 271 3.65 5.40 18.87
N PRO A 272 2.63 5.18 18.03
CA PRO A 272 2.19 6.22 17.08
C PRO A 272 1.86 7.53 17.81
N PRO A 273 2.29 8.68 17.29
CA PRO A 273 2.03 9.97 17.93
C PRO A 273 0.54 10.32 17.92
N PRO A 274 0.05 11.07 18.94
CA PRO A 274 -1.38 11.39 19.07
C PRO A 274 -2.00 12.03 17.85
N ALA A 275 -1.29 12.93 17.18
CA ALA A 275 -1.77 13.58 15.96
C ALA A 275 -2.08 12.57 14.86
N SER A 276 -1.19 11.59 14.66
CA SER A 276 -1.39 10.55 13.64
C SER A 276 -2.58 9.67 13.97
N VAL A 277 -2.76 9.29 15.24
CA VAL A 277 -3.88 8.46 15.71
C VAL A 277 -5.21 9.20 15.52
N ALA A 278 -5.29 10.48 15.90
CA ALA A 278 -6.48 11.30 15.73
C ALA A 278 -6.85 11.50 14.25
N SER A 279 -5.84 11.69 13.40
CA SER A 279 -6.05 11.77 11.94
C SER A 279 -6.73 10.51 11.40
N VAL A 280 -6.28 9.32 11.82
CA VAL A 280 -6.88 8.06 11.38
C VAL A 280 -8.32 7.91 11.87
N ILE A 281 -8.60 8.27 13.12
CA ILE A 281 -9.98 8.23 13.67
C ILE A 281 -10.89 9.09 12.81
N ALA A 282 -10.47 10.33 12.50
CA ALA A 282 -11.25 11.25 11.67
C ALA A 282 -11.36 10.75 10.22
N ALA A 283 -10.29 10.16 9.66
CA ALA A 283 -10.30 9.60 8.32
C ALA A 283 -11.29 8.42 8.20
N LEU A 284 -11.36 7.55 9.20
CA LEU A 284 -12.36 6.48 9.26
C LEU A 284 -13.80 7.02 9.29
N ASP A 285 -14.04 8.14 10.03
CA ASP A 285 -15.35 8.80 10.02
C ASP A 285 -15.70 9.34 8.64
N VAL A 286 -14.74 9.95 7.94
CA VAL A 286 -14.95 10.46 6.59
C VAL A 286 -15.18 9.32 5.59
N ILE A 287 -14.45 8.21 5.67
CA ILE A 287 -14.63 7.03 4.81
C ILE A 287 -16.05 6.47 4.94
N ASP A 288 -16.60 6.47 6.15
CA ASP A 288 -17.95 5.97 6.43
C ASP A 288 -19.04 6.97 6.01
N GLN A 289 -18.84 8.27 6.28
CA GLN A 289 -19.84 9.33 6.10
C GLN A 289 -19.85 9.94 4.69
N GLU A 290 -18.77 9.83 3.93
CA GLU A 290 -18.60 10.44 2.61
C GLU A 290 -18.32 9.36 1.51
N PRO A 291 -19.28 8.42 1.26
CA PRO A 291 -19.10 7.34 0.28
C PRO A 291 -18.89 7.86 -1.15
N GLU A 292 -19.36 9.07 -1.45
CA GLU A 292 -19.17 9.73 -2.74
C GLU A 292 -17.69 9.93 -3.11
N ARG A 293 -16.78 9.93 -2.11
CA ARG A 293 -15.33 9.95 -2.40
C ARG A 293 -14.87 8.67 -3.10
N ARG A 294 -15.37 7.49 -2.69
CA ARG A 294 -15.08 6.24 -3.39
C ARG A 294 -15.68 6.22 -4.78
N GLU A 295 -16.91 6.70 -4.93
CA GLU A 295 -17.58 6.82 -6.22
C GLU A 295 -16.77 7.72 -7.17
N ARG A 296 -16.32 8.88 -6.67
CA ARG A 296 -15.48 9.80 -7.44
C ARG A 296 -14.11 9.19 -7.78
N LEU A 297 -13.48 8.48 -6.86
CA LEU A 297 -12.23 7.75 -7.13
C LEU A 297 -12.40 6.76 -8.27
N TRP A 298 -13.47 5.96 -8.25
CA TRP A 298 -13.76 5.00 -9.31
C TRP A 298 -14.16 5.63 -10.62
N HIS A 299 -14.90 6.75 -10.59
CA HIS A 299 -15.16 7.55 -11.79
C HIS A 299 -13.85 7.99 -12.46
N ASN A 300 -12.94 8.59 -11.69
CA ASN A 300 -11.64 9.04 -12.18
C ASN A 300 -10.80 7.86 -12.71
N THR A 301 -10.78 6.74 -11.99
CA THR A 301 -10.08 5.52 -12.40
C THR A 301 -10.60 4.97 -13.72
N ASN A 302 -11.91 4.83 -13.85
CA ASN A 302 -12.55 4.28 -15.05
C ASN A 302 -12.34 5.18 -16.26
N LYS A 303 -12.44 6.51 -16.08
CA LYS A 303 -12.15 7.50 -17.12
C LYS A 303 -10.74 7.30 -17.67
N MET A 304 -9.74 7.25 -16.79
CA MET A 304 -8.34 7.15 -17.18
C MET A 304 -8.00 5.77 -17.76
N MET A 305 -8.49 4.69 -17.15
CA MET A 305 -8.29 3.33 -17.66
C MET A 305 -8.85 3.16 -19.08
N THR A 306 -10.07 3.66 -19.31
CA THR A 306 -10.72 3.60 -20.60
C THR A 306 -9.94 4.39 -21.65
N ALA A 307 -9.56 5.63 -21.31
CA ALA A 307 -8.80 6.49 -22.22
C ALA A 307 -7.43 5.90 -22.58
N PHE A 308 -6.67 5.37 -21.60
CA PHE A 308 -5.38 4.73 -21.88
C PHE A 308 -5.51 3.51 -22.80
N LYS A 309 -6.50 2.67 -22.58
CA LYS A 309 -6.77 1.52 -23.46
C LYS A 309 -7.15 1.97 -24.88
N GLN A 310 -7.95 3.00 -25.01
CA GLN A 310 -8.34 3.57 -26.32
C GLN A 310 -7.14 4.21 -27.05
N MET A 311 -6.20 4.82 -26.31
CA MET A 311 -4.95 5.34 -26.87
C MET A 311 -3.95 4.24 -27.29
N GLY A 312 -4.17 2.99 -26.85
CA GLY A 312 -3.28 1.87 -27.15
C GLY A 312 -2.19 1.63 -26.11
N TYR A 313 -2.29 2.22 -24.91
CA TYR A 313 -1.39 1.90 -23.81
C TYR A 313 -1.63 0.50 -23.27
N ASP A 314 -0.55 -0.25 -23.00
CA ASP A 314 -0.61 -1.49 -22.23
C ASP A 314 -0.69 -1.15 -20.72
N THR A 315 -1.87 -1.40 -20.13
CA THR A 315 -2.17 -1.17 -18.71
C THR A 315 -2.04 -2.45 -17.87
N GLY A 316 -1.47 -3.52 -18.44
CA GLY A 316 -1.37 -4.80 -17.78
C GLY A 316 -2.73 -5.37 -17.36
N VAL A 317 -2.75 -6.00 -16.19
CA VAL A 317 -3.93 -6.65 -15.61
C VAL A 317 -4.63 -5.79 -14.53
N SER A 318 -4.31 -4.51 -14.48
CA SER A 318 -4.85 -3.61 -13.46
C SER A 318 -6.38 -3.55 -13.47
N ALA A 319 -6.94 -3.57 -12.27
CA ALA A 319 -8.36 -3.48 -11.98
C ALA A 319 -8.67 -2.51 -10.82
N THR A 320 -7.74 -1.60 -10.50
CA THR A 320 -7.81 -0.69 -9.35
C THR A 320 -7.38 0.73 -9.71
N PRO A 321 -7.46 1.71 -8.80
CA PRO A 321 -6.94 3.06 -9.02
C PRO A 321 -5.43 3.17 -9.26
N ILE A 322 -4.72 2.08 -9.31
CA ILE A 322 -3.32 2.00 -9.70
C ILE A 322 -3.29 1.53 -11.15
N ILE A 323 -2.90 2.40 -12.08
CA ILE A 323 -2.82 2.05 -13.51
C ILE A 323 -1.36 2.12 -13.95
N PRO A 324 -0.69 0.97 -14.12
CA PRO A 324 0.62 0.93 -14.75
C PRO A 324 0.50 1.19 -16.24
N LEU A 325 1.46 1.91 -16.81
CA LEU A 325 1.63 2.05 -18.25
C LEU A 325 2.97 1.38 -18.61
N LEU A 326 2.93 0.25 -19.28
CA LEU A 326 4.12 -0.51 -19.60
C LEU A 326 4.96 0.22 -20.68
N MET A 327 6.25 0.42 -20.34
CA MET A 327 7.22 1.09 -21.22
C MET A 327 8.21 0.10 -21.83
N GLY A 328 8.33 -1.10 -21.26
CA GLY A 328 9.32 -2.09 -21.62
C GLY A 328 10.70 -1.74 -21.07
N GLU A 329 11.46 -0.93 -21.79
CA GLU A 329 12.84 -0.59 -21.44
C GLU A 329 12.95 0.59 -20.46
N MET A 330 14.01 0.58 -19.66
CA MET A 330 14.28 1.56 -18.62
C MET A 330 14.45 2.98 -19.19
N GLU A 331 15.17 3.12 -20.28
CA GLU A 331 15.38 4.39 -20.95
C GLU A 331 14.06 5.05 -21.35
N ARG A 332 13.16 4.27 -21.96
CA ARG A 332 11.82 4.75 -22.37
C ARG A 332 10.99 5.20 -21.16
N ALA A 333 11.07 4.47 -20.04
CA ALA A 333 10.38 4.85 -18.82
C ALA A 333 10.90 6.19 -18.25
N PHE A 334 12.21 6.41 -18.25
CA PHE A 334 12.80 7.67 -17.82
C PHE A 334 12.51 8.82 -18.78
N MET A 335 12.55 8.59 -20.09
CA MET A 335 12.18 9.61 -21.08
C MET A 335 10.70 10.01 -20.93
N MET A 336 9.80 9.04 -20.76
CA MET A 336 8.38 9.31 -20.51
C MET A 336 8.20 10.13 -19.22
N TRP A 337 8.82 9.71 -18.10
CA TRP A 337 8.80 10.47 -16.86
C TRP A 337 9.28 11.91 -17.04
N LYS A 338 10.40 12.12 -17.74
CA LYS A 338 10.98 13.45 -17.98
C LYS A 338 10.01 14.34 -18.77
N MET A 339 9.43 13.84 -19.86
CA MET A 339 8.45 14.59 -20.66
C MET A 339 7.23 14.97 -19.84
N LEU A 340 6.67 14.04 -19.05
CA LEU A 340 5.52 14.30 -18.19
C LEU A 340 5.86 15.33 -17.10
N SER A 341 7.04 15.20 -16.48
CA SER A 341 7.52 16.15 -15.48
C SER A 341 7.71 17.54 -16.04
N ASP A 342 8.25 17.66 -17.27
CA ASP A 342 8.42 18.96 -17.96
C ASP A 342 7.08 19.64 -18.27
N GLU A 343 6.01 18.87 -18.44
CA GLU A 343 4.65 19.35 -18.69
C GLU A 343 3.80 19.52 -17.42
N GLY A 344 4.39 19.31 -16.23
CA GLY A 344 3.72 19.50 -14.95
C GLY A 344 2.83 18.31 -14.53
N VAL A 345 3.21 17.08 -14.88
CA VAL A 345 2.59 15.85 -14.40
C VAL A 345 3.58 15.06 -13.54
N PHE A 346 3.22 14.80 -12.30
CA PHE A 346 4.03 14.00 -11.37
C PHE A 346 3.64 12.53 -11.47
N VAL A 347 4.55 11.68 -11.93
CA VAL A 347 4.43 10.23 -11.99
C VAL A 347 5.67 9.56 -11.44
N ASN A 348 5.60 8.25 -11.17
CA ASN A 348 6.72 7.45 -10.71
C ASN A 348 7.12 6.43 -11.78
N PRO A 349 8.33 6.53 -12.35
CA PRO A 349 8.87 5.44 -13.16
C PRO A 349 9.26 4.28 -12.22
N VAL A 350 8.89 3.07 -12.60
CA VAL A 350 9.23 1.85 -11.87
C VAL A 350 10.12 1.00 -12.76
N VAL A 351 11.31 0.73 -12.25
CA VAL A 351 12.39 0.04 -12.99
C VAL A 351 12.99 -1.05 -12.09
N PRO A 352 13.77 -1.98 -12.61
CA PRO A 352 14.48 -2.96 -11.78
C PRO A 352 15.29 -2.30 -10.65
N PRO A 353 15.30 -2.88 -9.42
CA PRO A 353 14.79 -4.21 -9.06
C PRO A 353 13.30 -4.26 -8.67
N ALA A 354 12.55 -3.15 -8.73
CA ALA A 354 11.14 -3.10 -8.35
C ALA A 354 10.22 -3.74 -9.42
N THR A 355 10.72 -3.96 -10.63
CA THR A 355 10.07 -4.75 -11.69
C THR A 355 11.10 -5.69 -12.34
N GLN A 356 10.64 -6.60 -13.20
CA GLN A 356 11.51 -7.45 -13.99
C GLN A 356 12.14 -6.66 -15.15
N PRO A 357 13.36 -7.03 -15.61
CA PRO A 357 13.93 -6.47 -16.84
C PRO A 357 12.97 -6.60 -18.02
N GLY A 358 12.87 -5.55 -18.85
CA GLY A 358 11.91 -5.50 -19.96
C GLY A 358 10.46 -5.20 -19.56
N ARG A 359 10.18 -4.98 -18.29
CA ARG A 359 8.84 -4.62 -17.77
C ARG A 359 8.82 -3.30 -17.00
N CYS A 360 9.69 -2.36 -17.38
CA CYS A 360 9.64 -1.02 -16.81
C CYS A 360 8.31 -0.35 -17.14
N LEU A 361 7.81 0.45 -16.21
CA LEU A 361 6.50 1.08 -16.34
C LEU A 361 6.48 2.50 -15.73
N ILE A 362 5.51 3.28 -16.13
CA ILE A 362 5.08 4.48 -15.42
C ILE A 362 3.89 4.09 -14.54
N ARG A 363 4.06 4.20 -13.22
CA ARG A 363 2.98 3.97 -12.27
C ARG A 363 2.17 5.24 -12.10
N THR A 364 0.89 5.18 -12.45
CA THR A 364 -0.07 6.23 -12.16
C THR A 364 -1.07 5.77 -11.09
N SER A 365 -1.53 6.70 -10.27
CA SER A 365 -2.58 6.47 -9.29
C SER A 365 -3.47 7.70 -9.15
N TYR A 366 -4.72 7.48 -8.83
CA TYR A 366 -5.74 8.51 -8.86
C TYR A 366 -6.26 8.82 -7.47
N MET A 367 -6.73 10.05 -7.29
CA MET A 367 -7.37 10.52 -6.07
C MET A 367 -8.83 10.89 -6.35
N ALA A 368 -9.69 10.74 -5.36
CA ALA A 368 -11.07 11.22 -5.41
C ALA A 368 -11.18 12.72 -5.68
N THR A 369 -10.15 13.46 -5.31
CA THR A 369 -10.07 14.92 -5.44
C THR A 369 -9.52 15.42 -6.78
N HIS A 370 -9.10 14.55 -7.70
CA HIS A 370 -8.81 14.96 -9.07
C HIS A 370 -10.08 15.44 -9.76
N THR A 371 -9.99 16.59 -10.45
CA THR A 371 -11.08 17.09 -11.30
C THR A 371 -11.00 16.52 -12.71
N ASP A 372 -12.11 16.56 -13.44
CA ASP A 372 -12.14 16.08 -14.82
C ASP A 372 -11.20 16.89 -15.73
N GLU A 373 -11.09 18.21 -15.51
CA GLU A 373 -10.21 19.09 -16.26
C GLU A 373 -8.73 18.75 -16.05
N MET A 374 -8.33 18.40 -14.82
CA MET A 374 -6.97 17.94 -14.54
C MET A 374 -6.67 16.65 -15.30
N LEU A 375 -7.59 15.69 -15.25
CA LEU A 375 -7.43 14.40 -15.92
C LEU A 375 -7.43 14.53 -17.45
N ASP A 376 -8.28 15.38 -18.01
CA ASP A 376 -8.31 15.65 -19.46
C ASP A 376 -7.00 16.29 -19.93
N ARG A 377 -6.46 17.24 -19.17
CA ARG A 377 -5.13 17.79 -19.43
C ARG A 377 -4.04 16.71 -19.42
N VAL A 378 -4.08 15.82 -18.43
CA VAL A 378 -3.13 14.70 -18.34
C VAL A 378 -3.23 13.79 -19.57
N LEU A 379 -4.45 13.45 -20.00
CA LEU A 379 -4.65 12.60 -21.18
C LEU A 379 -4.03 13.18 -22.46
N VAL A 380 -4.20 14.49 -22.69
CA VAL A 380 -3.58 15.18 -23.84
C VAL A 380 -2.05 15.10 -23.80
N ILE A 381 -1.47 15.29 -22.60
CA ILE A 381 -0.01 15.22 -22.41
C ILE A 381 0.49 13.78 -22.63
N MET A 382 -0.23 12.79 -22.05
CA MET A 382 0.10 11.37 -22.17
C MET A 382 0.04 10.91 -23.64
N GLU A 383 -1.00 11.28 -24.38
CA GLU A 383 -1.13 10.91 -25.79
C GLU A 383 0.06 11.43 -26.61
N ARG A 384 0.38 12.72 -26.47
CA ARG A 384 1.51 13.33 -27.18
C ARG A 384 2.84 12.69 -26.81
N ALA A 385 3.08 12.43 -25.52
CA ALA A 385 4.31 11.81 -25.05
C ALA A 385 4.43 10.34 -25.54
N GLY A 386 3.33 9.60 -25.46
CA GLY A 386 3.28 8.21 -25.90
C GLY A 386 3.55 8.01 -27.38
N LYS A 387 2.93 8.85 -28.23
CA LYS A 387 3.20 8.89 -29.67
C LYS A 387 4.65 9.25 -29.99
N LYS A 388 5.19 10.27 -29.33
CA LYS A 388 6.59 10.70 -29.52
C LYS A 388 7.60 9.63 -29.17
N LEU A 389 7.31 8.79 -28.17
CA LEU A 389 8.19 7.69 -27.72
C LEU A 389 7.89 6.36 -28.42
N GLY A 390 6.91 6.31 -29.33
CA GLY A 390 6.50 5.06 -29.99
C GLY A 390 5.95 4.01 -29.02
N VAL A 391 5.34 4.45 -27.92
CA VAL A 391 4.63 3.58 -26.95
C VAL A 391 3.23 3.27 -27.45
N ILE A 392 2.60 4.26 -28.11
CA ILE A 392 1.29 4.18 -28.77
C ILE A 392 1.40 4.72 -30.19
N HIS A 393 0.41 4.42 -31.04
CA HIS A 393 0.37 4.81 -32.46
C HIS A 393 -0.54 6.00 -32.77
#